data_c881c171b6299d5b5f0e74db2d8be14d
#
_entry.id   c881c171b6299d5b5f0e74db2d8be14d
#
_cell.length_a   1.000
_cell.length_b   1.000
_cell.length_c   1.000
_cell.angle_alpha   90.00
_cell.angle_beta   90.00
_cell.angle_gamma   90.00
#
_symmetry.space_group_name_H-M   'P 1'
#
loop_
_entity.id
_entity.type
_entity.pdbx_description
1 polymer ?
#
loop_
_entity_poly.entity_id
_entity_poly.type
_entity_poly.pdbx_seq_one_letter_code
_entity_poly.pdbx_strand_id
1 'polypeptide(L)'
;EAPSRYLWAGMGDTIAKHYETLMSARNREQVYNTQLGLVLSSMCSEPILEYGLQAYKDNEHKHRSEAFDLMVMTVIFTTGIVSGCMPGDYNSIIAHAICYGCATNEETEKHHLHGEMVAYGLLILFIVDKQLDELNRWLPIYREIGWPTKLSQMGLDESYIPQIVEK
;
A
#
# COMPACT_ATOMS: atom_id res chain seq x y z
N GLU A 1 -10.52 -15.30 13.09
CA GLU A 1 -9.59 -14.17 12.94
C GLU A 1 -8.70 -14.41 11.72
N ALA A 2 -8.46 -13.40 10.88
CA ALA A 2 -7.57 -13.54 9.74
C ALA A 2 -6.12 -13.72 10.21
N PRO A 3 -5.31 -14.55 9.54
CA PRO A 3 -3.88 -14.62 9.82
C PRO A 3 -3.21 -13.25 9.71
N SER A 4 -2.21 -12.97 10.57
CA SER A 4 -1.50 -11.68 10.62
C SER A 4 -0.94 -11.24 9.28
N ARG A 5 -0.51 -12.20 8.46
CA ARG A 5 0.00 -11.95 7.10
C ARG A 5 -1.02 -11.22 6.20
N TYR A 6 -2.33 -11.47 6.35
CA TYR A 6 -3.35 -10.77 5.56
C TYR A 6 -3.60 -9.34 6.03
N LEU A 7 -3.57 -9.09 7.35
CA LEU A 7 -3.60 -7.73 7.87
C LEU A 7 -2.37 -6.94 7.41
N TRP A 8 -1.21 -7.57 7.51
CA TRP A 8 0.08 -7.03 7.08
C TRP A 8 0.07 -6.61 5.60
N ALA A 9 -0.36 -7.49 4.70
CA ALA A 9 -0.49 -7.19 3.28
C ALA A 9 -1.59 -6.14 3.02
N GLY A 10 -2.74 -6.26 3.71
CA GLY A 10 -3.83 -5.30 3.57
C GLY A 10 -3.42 -3.87 3.94
N MET A 11 -2.63 -3.68 4.99
CA MET A 11 -2.07 -2.37 5.33
C MET A 11 -1.18 -1.83 4.20
N GLY A 12 -0.34 -2.67 3.59
CA GLY A 12 0.52 -2.28 2.47
C GLY A 12 -0.26 -1.79 1.24
N ASP A 13 -1.35 -2.48 0.89
CA ASP A 13 -2.26 -2.04 -0.18
C ASP A 13 -3.01 -0.74 0.19
N THR A 14 -3.46 -0.65 1.45
CA THR A 14 -4.25 0.49 1.92
C THR A 14 -3.47 1.81 1.87
N ILE A 15 -2.18 1.81 2.21
CA ILE A 15 -1.34 3.02 2.12
C ILE A 15 -1.31 3.58 0.69
N ALA A 16 -1.24 2.73 -0.31
CA ALA A 16 -1.21 3.15 -1.70
C ALA A 16 -2.47 3.94 -2.10
N LYS A 17 -3.63 3.66 -1.49
CA LYS A 17 -4.86 4.42 -1.73
C LYS A 17 -4.71 5.92 -1.44
N HIS A 18 -3.93 6.31 -0.46
CA HIS A 18 -3.68 7.73 -0.20
C HIS A 18 -2.81 8.34 -1.30
N TYR A 19 -1.62 7.80 -1.50
CA TYR A 19 -0.62 8.43 -2.35
C TYR A 19 -0.95 8.35 -3.84
N GLU A 20 -1.50 7.23 -4.30
CA GLU A 20 -1.92 7.07 -5.69
C GLU A 20 -3.11 7.95 -6.05
N THR A 21 -4.11 8.08 -5.16
CA THR A 21 -5.23 8.99 -5.41
C THR A 21 -4.81 10.44 -5.42
N LEU A 22 -3.93 10.87 -4.51
CA LEU A 22 -3.38 12.23 -4.52
C LEU A 22 -2.60 12.51 -5.80
N MET A 23 -1.76 11.58 -6.24
CA MET A 23 -0.99 11.72 -7.48
C MET A 23 -1.90 11.78 -8.71
N SER A 24 -2.90 10.89 -8.79
CA SER A 24 -3.85 10.83 -9.89
C SER A 24 -4.75 12.06 -9.98
N ALA A 25 -5.06 12.69 -8.85
CA ALA A 25 -5.90 13.88 -8.78
C ALA A 25 -5.21 15.17 -9.26
N ARG A 26 -3.88 15.17 -9.36
CA ARG A 26 -3.12 16.35 -9.76
C ARG A 26 -3.52 16.81 -11.16
N ASN A 27 -3.73 18.11 -11.29
CA ASN A 27 -4.09 18.76 -12.56
C ASN A 27 -5.38 18.24 -13.21
N ARG A 28 -6.26 17.58 -12.43
CA ARG A 28 -7.60 17.19 -12.89
C ARG A 28 -8.67 17.97 -12.14
N GLU A 29 -9.75 18.32 -12.85
CA GLU A 29 -10.93 18.88 -12.21
C GLU A 29 -11.59 17.81 -11.32
N GLN A 30 -11.88 18.18 -10.08
CA GLN A 30 -12.40 17.25 -9.08
C GLN A 30 -13.89 17.49 -8.86
N VAL A 31 -14.70 16.49 -9.17
CA VAL A 31 -16.13 16.47 -8.78
C VAL A 31 -16.27 16.17 -7.28
N TYR A 32 -17.45 16.41 -6.72
CA TYR A 32 -17.70 16.29 -5.28
C TYR A 32 -17.24 14.95 -4.67
N ASN A 33 -17.59 13.83 -5.31
CA ASN A 33 -17.19 12.51 -4.78
C ASN A 33 -15.67 12.35 -4.74
N THR A 34 -14.96 12.79 -5.77
CA THR A 34 -13.49 12.74 -5.81
C THR A 34 -12.88 13.63 -4.72
N GLN A 35 -13.42 14.84 -4.52
CA GLN A 35 -12.99 15.71 -3.42
C GLN A 35 -13.18 15.02 -2.06
N LEU A 36 -14.33 14.40 -1.84
CA LEU A 36 -14.61 13.64 -0.61
C LEU A 36 -13.60 12.51 -0.41
N GLY A 37 -13.35 11.72 -1.45
CA GLY A 37 -12.38 10.62 -1.41
C GLY A 37 -10.96 11.11 -1.10
N LEU A 38 -10.53 12.24 -1.70
CA LEU A 38 -9.23 12.86 -1.42
C LEU A 38 -9.10 13.29 0.04
N VAL A 39 -10.12 13.91 0.60
CA VAL A 39 -10.14 14.30 2.03
C VAL A 39 -10.03 13.07 2.94
N LEU A 40 -10.74 11.99 2.61
CA LEU A 40 -10.74 10.76 3.40
C LEU A 40 -9.50 9.91 3.19
N SER A 41 -8.75 10.10 2.10
CA SER A 41 -7.63 9.22 1.73
C SER A 41 -6.50 9.20 2.76
N SER A 42 -6.28 10.30 3.50
CA SER A 42 -5.29 10.34 4.58
C SER A 42 -5.56 9.32 5.69
N MET A 43 -6.83 8.95 5.88
CA MET A 43 -7.22 7.89 6.82
C MET A 43 -6.80 6.49 6.34
N CYS A 44 -6.31 6.34 5.12
CA CYS A 44 -5.69 5.13 4.62
C CYS A 44 -4.19 5.04 4.93
N SER A 45 -3.54 6.10 5.36
CA SER A 45 -2.09 6.14 5.64
C SER A 45 -1.76 6.48 7.09
N GLU A 46 -2.29 7.58 7.63
CA GLU A 46 -1.91 8.07 8.97
C GLU A 46 -2.17 7.05 10.10
N PRO A 47 -3.33 6.34 10.17
CA PRO A 47 -3.53 5.33 11.21
C PRO A 47 -2.54 4.16 11.09
N ILE A 48 -2.13 3.79 9.88
CA ILE A 48 -1.17 2.71 9.67
C ILE A 48 0.22 3.14 10.12
N LEU A 49 0.59 4.39 9.85
CA LEU A 49 1.86 4.96 10.31
C LEU A 49 1.96 4.96 11.84
N GLU A 50 0.86 5.29 12.53
CA GLU A 50 0.83 5.44 13.99
C GLU A 50 0.63 4.11 14.72
N TYR A 51 -0.29 3.27 14.24
CA TYR A 51 -0.74 2.07 14.96
C TYR A 51 -0.46 0.75 14.23
N GLY A 52 -0.06 0.78 12.96
CA GLY A 52 0.07 -0.43 12.12
C GLY A 52 1.01 -1.47 12.70
N LEU A 53 2.18 -1.04 13.18
CA LEU A 53 3.16 -1.95 13.79
C LEU A 53 2.62 -2.61 15.08
N GLN A 54 1.93 -1.83 15.93
CA GLN A 54 1.32 -2.36 17.15
C GLN A 54 0.20 -3.35 16.80
N ALA A 55 -0.68 -2.99 15.88
CA ALA A 55 -1.77 -3.85 15.43
C ALA A 55 -1.27 -5.17 14.82
N TYR A 56 -0.19 -5.12 14.04
CA TYR A 56 0.44 -6.30 13.48
C TYR A 56 0.98 -7.25 14.57
N LYS A 57 1.74 -6.70 15.54
CA LYS A 57 2.25 -7.47 16.69
C LYS A 57 1.13 -8.07 17.54
N ASP A 58 0.08 -7.28 17.81
CA ASP A 58 -1.07 -7.75 18.57
C ASP A 58 -1.77 -8.91 17.86
N ASN A 59 -1.94 -8.80 16.53
CA ASN A 59 -2.54 -9.89 15.74
C ASN A 59 -1.67 -11.16 15.73
N GLU A 60 -0.34 -11.04 15.66
CA GLU A 60 0.57 -12.19 15.77
C GLU A 60 0.42 -12.93 17.11
N HIS A 61 0.22 -12.18 18.20
CA HIS A 61 -0.02 -12.71 19.54
C HIS A 61 -1.49 -13.08 19.80
N LYS A 62 -2.37 -12.96 18.78
CA LYS A 62 -3.83 -13.18 18.92
C LYS A 62 -4.47 -12.31 20.02
N HIS A 63 -3.90 -11.14 20.20
CA HIS A 63 -4.40 -10.13 21.13
C HIS A 63 -5.26 -9.12 20.36
N ARG A 64 -6.54 -9.02 20.73
CA ARG A 64 -7.42 -7.97 20.20
C ARG A 64 -7.23 -6.69 20.99
N SER A 65 -6.71 -5.67 20.32
CA SER A 65 -6.49 -4.33 20.87
C SER A 65 -7.27 -3.27 20.10
N GLU A 66 -7.33 -2.05 20.62
CA GLU A 66 -7.88 -0.90 19.89
C GLU A 66 -7.10 -0.62 18.60
N ALA A 67 -5.77 -0.78 18.62
CA ALA A 67 -4.93 -0.66 17.44
C ALA A 67 -5.30 -1.68 16.37
N PHE A 68 -5.53 -2.95 16.76
CA PHE A 68 -5.99 -3.99 15.83
C PHE A 68 -7.36 -3.65 15.24
N ASP A 69 -8.34 -3.28 16.06
CA ASP A 69 -9.69 -2.92 15.60
C ASP A 69 -9.65 -1.71 14.65
N LEU A 70 -8.85 -0.69 14.97
CA LEU A 70 -8.63 0.45 14.10
C LEU A 70 -8.03 0.03 12.75
N MET A 71 -7.04 -0.84 12.73
CA MET A 71 -6.44 -1.31 11.48
C MET A 71 -7.41 -2.12 10.62
N VAL A 72 -8.23 -2.96 11.23
CA VAL A 72 -9.30 -3.69 10.50
C VAL A 72 -10.27 -2.71 9.84
N MET A 73 -10.69 -1.67 10.57
CA MET A 73 -11.56 -0.62 10.01
C MET A 73 -10.87 0.19 8.91
N THR A 74 -9.59 0.51 9.07
CA THR A 74 -8.80 1.24 8.06
C THR A 74 -8.67 0.43 6.79
N VAL A 75 -8.27 -0.83 6.90
CA VAL A 75 -8.01 -1.71 5.74
C VAL A 75 -9.28 -2.08 4.99
N ILE A 76 -10.39 -2.32 5.69
CA ILE A 76 -11.64 -2.79 5.05
C ILE A 76 -12.57 -1.62 4.73
N PHE A 77 -12.93 -0.84 5.75
CA PHE A 77 -14.00 0.15 5.64
C PHE A 77 -13.51 1.45 4.99
N THR A 78 -12.43 2.03 5.50
CA THR A 78 -11.89 3.30 4.97
C THR A 78 -11.43 3.13 3.51
N THR A 79 -10.68 2.07 3.22
CA THR A 79 -10.24 1.75 1.85
C THR A 79 -11.43 1.57 0.91
N GLY A 80 -12.49 0.88 1.37
CA GLY A 80 -13.72 0.69 0.58
C GLY A 80 -14.43 2.00 0.28
N ILE A 81 -14.55 2.91 1.25
CA ILE A 81 -15.16 4.24 1.05
C ILE A 81 -14.35 5.06 0.06
N VAL A 82 -13.03 5.17 0.26
CA VAL A 82 -12.15 5.94 -0.64
C VAL A 82 -12.24 5.39 -2.05
N SER A 83 -12.15 4.07 -2.23
CA SER A 83 -12.28 3.44 -3.55
C SER A 83 -13.65 3.68 -4.19
N GLY A 84 -14.72 3.70 -3.41
CA GLY A 84 -16.08 3.99 -3.91
C GLY A 84 -16.30 5.46 -4.30
N CYS A 85 -15.54 6.38 -3.70
CA CYS A 85 -15.59 7.80 -4.04
C CYS A 85 -14.76 8.14 -5.29
N MET A 86 -13.78 7.32 -5.64
CA MET A 86 -12.82 7.60 -6.72
C MET A 86 -13.21 6.93 -8.03
N PRO A 87 -13.01 7.60 -9.18
CA PRO A 87 -12.99 6.93 -10.47
C PRO A 87 -11.92 5.82 -10.52
N GLY A 88 -12.14 4.78 -11.33
CA GLY A 88 -11.24 3.62 -11.39
C GLY A 88 -9.77 3.98 -11.71
N ASP A 89 -9.54 4.97 -12.55
CA ASP A 89 -8.22 5.45 -12.95
C ASP A 89 -7.49 6.31 -11.89
N TYR A 90 -8.07 6.48 -10.71
CA TYR A 90 -7.44 7.15 -9.56
C TYR A 90 -6.85 6.17 -8.55
N ASN A 91 -7.27 4.91 -8.59
CA ASN A 91 -7.00 3.95 -7.53
C ASN A 91 -5.75 3.09 -7.76
N SER A 92 -5.16 3.15 -8.94
CA SER A 92 -4.09 2.24 -9.34
C SER A 92 -3.22 2.89 -10.42
N ILE A 93 -2.02 3.31 -10.04
CA ILE A 93 -1.03 3.90 -10.95
C ILE A 93 0.34 3.23 -10.75
N ILE A 94 1.35 3.92 -10.22
CA ILE A 94 2.73 3.41 -10.15
C ILE A 94 2.88 2.23 -9.20
N ALA A 95 2.34 2.31 -7.97
CA ALA A 95 2.51 1.25 -6.98
C ALA A 95 1.88 -0.06 -7.45
N HIS A 96 0.65 0.01 -7.98
CA HIS A 96 -0.03 -1.14 -8.53
C HIS A 96 0.58 -1.62 -9.86
N ALA A 97 1.06 -0.73 -10.73
CA ALA A 97 1.76 -1.12 -11.96
C ALA A 97 3.02 -1.95 -11.63
N ILE A 98 3.83 -1.52 -10.67
CA ILE A 98 4.97 -2.30 -10.18
C ILE A 98 4.52 -3.65 -9.61
N CYS A 99 3.45 -3.68 -8.81
CA CYS A 99 2.88 -4.92 -8.30
C CYS A 99 2.50 -5.88 -9.44
N TYR A 100 1.76 -5.41 -10.44
CA TYR A 100 1.38 -6.24 -11.59
C TYR A 100 2.59 -6.72 -12.40
N GLY A 101 3.60 -5.88 -12.55
CA GLY A 101 4.87 -6.27 -13.17
C GLY A 101 5.58 -7.38 -12.37
N CYS A 102 5.68 -7.25 -11.06
CA CYS A 102 6.26 -8.29 -10.19
C CYS A 102 5.46 -9.61 -10.26
N ALA A 103 4.13 -9.53 -10.28
CA ALA A 103 3.23 -10.69 -10.34
C ALA A 103 3.27 -11.45 -11.69
N THR A 104 3.94 -10.93 -12.72
CA THR A 104 4.19 -11.70 -13.95
C THR A 104 5.17 -12.86 -13.73
N ASN A 105 5.92 -12.85 -12.65
CA ASN A 105 6.74 -13.97 -12.22
C ASN A 105 5.89 -14.93 -11.38
N GLU A 106 5.67 -16.15 -11.85
CA GLU A 106 4.81 -17.15 -11.21
C GLU A 106 5.23 -17.50 -9.79
N GLU A 107 6.54 -17.54 -9.49
CA GLU A 107 7.03 -17.85 -8.14
C GLU A 107 6.80 -16.66 -7.21
N THR A 108 6.97 -15.44 -7.68
CA THR A 108 6.65 -14.24 -6.90
C THR A 108 5.14 -14.17 -6.60
N GLU A 109 4.29 -14.41 -7.59
CA GLU A 109 2.83 -14.41 -7.42
C GLU A 109 2.34 -15.46 -6.42
N LYS A 110 2.96 -16.66 -6.42
CA LYS A 110 2.59 -17.74 -5.49
C LYS A 110 3.00 -17.46 -4.04
N HIS A 111 4.13 -16.81 -3.83
CA HIS A 111 4.74 -16.69 -2.50
C HIS A 111 4.51 -15.32 -1.85
N HIS A 112 4.18 -14.29 -2.62
CA HIS A 112 3.98 -12.92 -2.15
C HIS A 112 2.54 -12.46 -2.33
N LEU A 113 2.03 -11.75 -1.33
CA LEU A 113 0.67 -11.21 -1.38
C LEU A 113 0.63 -9.90 -2.18
N HIS A 114 -0.52 -9.63 -2.81
CA HIS A 114 -0.73 -8.41 -3.60
C HIS A 114 -0.30 -7.14 -2.84
N GLY A 115 -0.80 -6.93 -1.64
CA GLY A 115 -0.49 -5.74 -0.85
C GLY A 115 0.98 -5.63 -0.41
N GLU A 116 1.69 -6.74 -0.32
CA GLU A 116 3.14 -6.77 -0.10
C GLU A 116 3.89 -6.18 -1.30
N MET A 117 3.51 -6.59 -2.52
CA MET A 117 4.09 -6.08 -3.76
C MET A 117 3.69 -4.62 -4.01
N VAL A 118 2.45 -4.23 -3.66
CA VAL A 118 1.99 -2.83 -3.71
C VAL A 118 2.79 -1.96 -2.75
N ALA A 119 3.06 -2.43 -1.52
CA ALA A 119 3.91 -1.71 -0.58
C ALA A 119 5.30 -1.44 -1.16
N TYR A 120 5.93 -2.43 -1.82
CA TYR A 120 7.19 -2.20 -2.53
C TYR A 120 7.04 -1.15 -3.65
N GLY A 121 6.00 -1.27 -4.46
CA GLY A 121 5.70 -0.31 -5.54
C GLY A 121 5.51 1.13 -5.03
N LEU A 122 4.99 1.29 -3.82
CA LEU A 122 4.84 2.61 -3.20
C LEU A 122 6.19 3.29 -2.91
N LEU A 123 7.22 2.56 -2.53
CA LEU A 123 8.58 3.13 -2.40
C LEU A 123 9.09 3.65 -3.75
N ILE A 124 8.81 2.95 -4.83
CA ILE A 124 9.16 3.40 -6.19
C ILE A 124 8.37 4.66 -6.56
N LEU A 125 7.07 4.71 -6.22
CA LEU A 125 6.25 5.92 -6.41
C LEU A 125 6.87 7.13 -5.71
N PHE A 126 7.28 7.01 -4.46
CA PHE A 126 7.92 8.11 -3.71
C PHE A 126 9.20 8.62 -4.39
N ILE A 127 10.01 7.70 -4.95
CA ILE A 127 11.23 8.07 -5.66
C ILE A 127 10.91 8.79 -6.97
N VAL A 128 10.02 8.22 -7.79
CA VAL A 128 9.65 8.76 -9.10
C VAL A 128 8.97 10.12 -8.96
N ASP A 129 8.12 10.27 -7.95
CA ASP A 129 7.37 11.50 -7.66
C ASP A 129 8.16 12.50 -6.77
N LYS A 130 9.42 12.18 -6.44
CA LYS A 130 10.33 12.99 -5.62
C LYS A 130 9.78 13.31 -4.22
N GLN A 131 8.95 12.46 -3.68
CA GLN A 131 8.44 12.53 -2.31
C GLN A 131 9.42 11.92 -1.31
N LEU A 132 10.65 12.46 -1.25
CA LEU A 132 11.72 11.89 -0.43
C LEU A 132 11.44 12.01 1.08
N ASP A 133 10.69 13.01 1.50
CA ASP A 133 10.27 13.16 2.89
C ASP A 133 9.32 12.02 3.30
N GLU A 134 8.35 11.67 2.45
CA GLU A 134 7.48 10.52 2.67
C GLU A 134 8.27 9.20 2.63
N LEU A 135 9.18 9.03 1.68
CA LEU A 135 10.07 7.87 1.67
C LEU A 135 10.80 7.70 3.00
N ASN A 136 11.41 8.78 3.52
CA ASN A 136 12.12 8.77 4.79
C ASN A 136 11.21 8.52 6.00
N ARG A 137 9.96 8.99 5.94
CA ARG A 137 8.94 8.77 6.98
C ARG A 137 8.51 7.30 7.05
N TRP A 138 8.36 6.62 5.91
CA TRP A 138 7.87 5.25 5.83
C TRP A 138 8.95 4.18 5.97
N LEU A 139 10.18 4.42 5.50
CA LEU A 139 11.24 3.40 5.51
C LEU A 139 11.52 2.74 6.88
N PRO A 140 11.50 3.45 8.02
CA PRO A 140 11.66 2.81 9.33
C PRO A 140 10.56 1.79 9.61
N ILE A 141 9.29 2.12 9.30
CA ILE A 141 8.14 1.23 9.48
C ILE A 141 8.24 0.01 8.58
N TYR A 142 8.60 0.20 7.30
CA TYR A 142 8.82 -0.91 6.37
C TYR A 142 9.81 -1.93 6.92
N ARG A 143 10.91 -1.46 7.52
CA ARG A 143 11.93 -2.34 8.11
C ARG A 143 11.43 -3.09 9.34
N GLU A 144 10.68 -2.41 10.20
CA GLU A 144 10.16 -3.00 11.44
C GLU A 144 9.03 -3.99 11.18
N ILE A 145 8.12 -3.67 10.26
CA ILE A 145 6.98 -4.52 9.91
C ILE A 145 7.35 -5.63 8.91
N GLY A 146 8.54 -5.53 8.28
CA GLY A 146 9.06 -6.53 7.37
C GLY A 146 8.52 -6.44 5.94
N TRP A 147 8.01 -5.27 5.50
CA TRP A 147 7.64 -5.08 4.08
C TRP A 147 8.88 -5.04 3.19
N PRO A 148 8.79 -5.54 1.93
CA PRO A 148 9.94 -5.56 1.04
C PRO A 148 10.40 -4.15 0.68
N THR A 149 11.72 -3.96 0.71
CA THR A 149 12.41 -2.73 0.31
C THR A 149 13.35 -2.96 -0.88
N LYS A 150 13.43 -4.20 -1.37
CA LYS A 150 14.26 -4.62 -2.50
C LYS A 150 13.55 -5.73 -3.29
N LEU A 151 13.77 -5.77 -4.60
CA LEU A 151 13.27 -6.85 -5.48
C LEU A 151 13.70 -8.23 -5.00
N SER A 152 14.94 -8.36 -4.51
CA SER A 152 15.47 -9.65 -4.04
C SER A 152 14.71 -10.26 -2.85
N GLN A 153 13.98 -9.46 -2.08
CA GLN A 153 13.11 -9.94 -1.00
C GLN A 153 11.82 -10.58 -1.53
N MET A 154 11.51 -10.32 -2.80
CA MET A 154 10.38 -10.93 -3.52
C MET A 154 10.83 -11.98 -4.54
N GLY A 155 12.08 -12.46 -4.43
CA GLY A 155 12.63 -13.47 -5.33
C GLY A 155 12.99 -12.96 -6.74
N LEU A 156 12.98 -11.65 -6.95
CA LEU A 156 13.31 -11.01 -8.22
C LEU A 156 14.69 -10.35 -8.16
N ASP A 157 15.38 -10.32 -9.28
CA ASP A 157 16.65 -9.60 -9.47
C ASP A 157 16.53 -8.48 -10.51
N GLU A 158 17.60 -7.74 -10.72
CA GLU A 158 17.61 -6.60 -11.63
C GLU A 158 17.33 -6.98 -13.10
N SER A 159 17.57 -8.23 -13.49
CA SER A 159 17.28 -8.70 -14.86
C SER A 159 15.77 -8.72 -15.16
N TYR A 160 14.94 -8.69 -14.11
CA TYR A 160 13.48 -8.69 -14.24
C TYR A 160 12.88 -7.27 -14.39
N ILE A 161 13.67 -6.21 -14.20
CA ILE A 161 13.19 -4.82 -14.29
C ILE A 161 12.54 -4.50 -15.66
N PRO A 162 13.07 -4.93 -16.82
CA PRO A 162 12.41 -4.66 -18.09
C PRO A 162 10.97 -5.19 -18.15
N GLN A 163 10.71 -6.40 -17.65
CA GLN A 163 9.37 -6.99 -17.63
C GLN A 163 8.41 -6.22 -16.72
N ILE A 164 8.93 -5.69 -15.58
CA ILE A 164 8.12 -4.86 -14.67
C ILE A 164 7.72 -3.55 -15.34
N VAL A 165 8.61 -2.93 -16.09
CA VAL A 165 8.39 -1.60 -16.70
C VAL A 165 7.51 -1.67 -17.95
N GLU A 166 7.44 -2.80 -18.64
CA GLU A 166 6.60 -3.00 -19.82
C GLU A 166 5.10 -3.15 -19.51
N LYS A 167 4.73 -3.30 -18.24
CA LYS A 167 3.34 -3.44 -17.77
C LYS A 167 2.75 -2.10 -17.32
#